data_b6c47f3a97e0c2bb4b70572900073c54
#
_entry.id   b6c47f3a97e0c2bb4b70572900073c54
#
_cell.length_a   1.000
_cell.length_b   1.000
_cell.length_c   1.000
_cell.angle_alpha   90.00
_cell.angle_beta   90.00
_cell.angle_gamma   90.00
#
_symmetry.space_group_name_H-M   'P 1'
#
loop_
_entity.id
_entity.type
_entity.pdbx_description
1 polymer ?
#
loop_
_entity_poly.entity_id
_entity_poly.type
_entity_poly.pdbx_seq_one_letter_code
_entity_poly.pdbx_strand_id
1 'polypeptide(L)'
;MSLSLCQTSVDNIGEIACDKSRGVANKFLIFNGSIASASYADVDTFFAKLVTNSKLSKDDGDKIFVLNEVQEITDASEANKEGSLNLGFKATLQEGRPAYSFKFFGGADMLKRLRTFNNQTIRVLEYDANGVVWGTKSGTNFKGFQAKLFFTGNKLATGQNVEEGVITGTLSILSTSEYFDNPYWMEIGDNNIEDVVPLVDAQLALVSNTSNVLRYSLKIAGSNLMEEYNVLEDYGTEIAAETFTASSGATTAVGTSLAITSVAYTAGLLVVTYDSSAYTAVTGGHYIKLIPPTPAVLDAADVVNLEILPVTHVKPA
;
A
#
# COMPACT_ATOMS: atom_id res chain seq x y z
N MET A 1 7.71 -25.81 -10.87
CA MET A 1 6.92 -25.94 -12.11
C MET A 1 7.51 -25.01 -13.16
N SER A 2 7.90 -25.53 -14.33
CA SER A 2 8.43 -24.71 -15.41
C SER A 2 7.34 -23.77 -15.89
N LEU A 3 7.59 -22.46 -15.88
CA LEU A 3 6.81 -21.50 -16.62
C LEU A 3 6.77 -21.98 -18.06
N SER A 4 5.64 -22.57 -18.47
CA SER A 4 5.44 -22.86 -19.88
C SER A 4 5.39 -21.50 -20.57
N LEU A 5 6.46 -21.19 -21.29
CA LEU A 5 6.52 -20.07 -22.19
C LEU A 5 5.51 -20.33 -23.32
N CYS A 6 4.28 -19.95 -23.09
CA CYS A 6 3.29 -19.86 -24.15
C CYS A 6 3.62 -18.63 -24.99
N GLN A 7 4.77 -18.68 -25.65
CA GLN A 7 5.09 -17.74 -26.72
C GLN A 7 4.58 -18.32 -28.01
N THR A 8 3.52 -17.77 -28.50
CA THR A 8 3.04 -18.06 -29.84
C THR A 8 3.25 -16.85 -30.72
N SER A 9 3.92 -17.08 -31.81
CA SER A 9 3.76 -16.24 -33.00
C SER A 9 2.32 -16.42 -33.50
N VAL A 10 1.59 -15.33 -33.64
CA VAL A 10 0.18 -15.33 -34.05
C VAL A 10 0.12 -15.50 -35.56
N ASP A 11 0.44 -16.66 -36.07
CA ASP A 11 0.22 -16.96 -37.51
C ASP A 11 -1.04 -17.80 -37.76
N ASN A 12 -1.66 -18.34 -36.73
CA ASN A 12 -2.92 -19.04 -36.78
C ASN A 12 -3.83 -18.66 -35.64
N ILE A 13 -5.05 -18.24 -35.93
CA ILE A 13 -6.11 -17.96 -34.95
C ILE A 13 -6.68 -19.31 -34.47
N GLY A 14 -5.86 -20.06 -33.75
CA GLY A 14 -6.29 -21.29 -33.06
C GLY A 14 -6.29 -21.03 -31.56
N GLU A 15 -7.26 -21.58 -30.85
CA GLU A 15 -7.26 -21.55 -29.39
C GLU A 15 -6.01 -22.26 -28.88
N ILE A 16 -5.17 -21.54 -28.17
CA ILE A 16 -3.97 -22.08 -27.58
C ILE A 16 -4.32 -22.42 -26.14
N ALA A 17 -4.06 -23.67 -25.75
CA ALA A 17 -4.32 -24.16 -24.39
C ALA A 17 -3.67 -23.36 -23.26
N CYS A 18 -2.84 -22.41 -23.60
CA CYS A 18 -2.13 -21.52 -22.68
C CYS A 18 -2.71 -20.10 -22.61
N ASP A 19 -3.71 -19.78 -23.40
CA ASP A 19 -4.35 -18.47 -23.34
C ASP A 19 -5.24 -18.40 -22.10
N LYS A 20 -5.03 -17.40 -21.26
CA LYS A 20 -5.82 -17.18 -20.06
C LYS A 20 -6.74 -15.99 -20.30
N SER A 21 -8.02 -16.24 -20.13
CA SER A 21 -8.98 -15.14 -20.05
C SER A 21 -8.83 -14.40 -18.72
N ARG A 22 -8.90 -13.08 -18.75
CA ARG A 22 -8.97 -12.28 -17.51
C ARG A 22 -10.23 -12.62 -16.74
N GLY A 23 -10.04 -12.92 -15.47
CA GLY A 23 -11.14 -12.98 -14.51
C GLY A 23 -11.56 -11.59 -14.00
N VAL A 24 -12.57 -11.56 -13.16
CA VAL A 24 -12.95 -10.32 -12.47
C VAL A 24 -11.85 -9.99 -11.46
N ALA A 25 -11.36 -8.75 -11.50
CA ALA A 25 -10.35 -8.31 -10.55
C ALA A 25 -10.91 -8.33 -9.11
N ASN A 26 -10.10 -8.80 -8.18
CA ASN A 26 -10.44 -8.97 -6.78
C ASN A 26 -9.60 -8.04 -5.90
N LYS A 27 -8.33 -7.88 -6.25
CA LYS A 27 -7.39 -6.97 -5.57
C LYS A 27 -6.63 -6.14 -6.59
N PHE A 28 -6.30 -4.92 -6.21
CA PHE A 28 -5.34 -4.10 -6.93
C PHE A 28 -4.10 -3.86 -6.07
N LEU A 29 -2.93 -4.17 -6.64
CA LEU A 29 -1.65 -3.89 -6.03
C LEU A 29 -1.08 -2.62 -6.68
N ILE A 30 -1.01 -1.55 -5.91
CA ILE A 30 -0.69 -0.20 -6.37
C ILE A 30 0.71 0.17 -5.93
N PHE A 31 1.48 0.77 -6.81
CA PHE A 31 2.81 1.28 -6.51
C PHE A 31 3.17 2.56 -7.27
N ASN A 32 4.07 3.32 -6.72
CA ASN A 32 4.54 4.55 -7.35
C ASN A 32 5.58 4.22 -8.42
N GLY A 33 5.21 4.27 -9.68
CA GLY A 33 5.98 4.28 -10.94
C GLY A 33 7.39 3.68 -11.05
N SER A 34 8.05 3.39 -9.96
CA SER A 34 9.47 3.02 -9.87
C SER A 34 9.75 1.68 -9.22
N ILE A 35 8.76 0.78 -9.12
CA ILE A 35 9.15 -0.54 -8.62
C ILE A 35 10.22 -1.09 -9.55
N ALA A 36 11.38 -1.26 -8.96
CA ALA A 36 12.40 -2.11 -9.52
C ALA A 36 11.73 -3.45 -9.78
N SER A 37 11.45 -3.64 -11.03
CA SER A 37 10.87 -4.79 -11.63
C SER A 37 11.33 -6.05 -10.94
N ALA A 38 10.38 -6.78 -10.35
CA ALA A 38 10.66 -8.09 -9.85
C ALA A 38 11.14 -8.95 -11.03
N SER A 39 12.36 -9.45 -10.93
CA SER A 39 12.81 -10.53 -11.81
C SER A 39 11.91 -11.73 -11.51
N TYR A 40 11.19 -12.22 -12.50
CA TYR A 40 10.44 -13.47 -12.37
C TYR A 40 11.25 -14.63 -12.88
N ALA A 41 12.29 -14.93 -12.15
CA ALA A 41 12.95 -16.21 -12.36
C ALA A 41 11.98 -17.37 -12.09
N ASP A 42 11.09 -17.17 -11.12
CA ASP A 42 10.02 -18.09 -10.76
C ASP A 42 8.88 -17.35 -10.02
N VAL A 43 7.74 -18.04 -9.89
CA VAL A 43 6.53 -17.51 -9.24
C VAL A 43 6.74 -17.25 -7.76
N ASP A 44 7.46 -18.14 -7.07
CA ASP A 44 7.65 -18.05 -5.63
C ASP A 44 8.52 -16.85 -5.27
N THR A 45 9.58 -16.60 -6.01
CA THR A 45 10.43 -15.41 -5.84
C THR A 45 9.64 -14.13 -6.08
N PHE A 46 8.80 -14.09 -7.11
CA PHE A 46 7.94 -12.95 -7.39
C PHE A 46 6.95 -12.70 -6.26
N PHE A 47 6.26 -13.76 -5.82
CA PHE A 47 5.28 -13.67 -4.75
C PHE A 47 5.91 -13.24 -3.42
N ALA A 48 7.03 -13.85 -3.03
CA ALA A 48 7.78 -13.45 -1.85
C ALA A 48 8.16 -11.95 -1.87
N LYS A 49 8.46 -11.42 -3.05
CA LYS A 49 8.71 -9.99 -3.23
C LYS A 49 7.44 -9.14 -3.07
N LEU A 50 6.29 -9.59 -3.57
CA LEU A 50 5.02 -8.90 -3.33
C LEU A 50 4.71 -8.81 -1.83
N VAL A 51 4.85 -9.91 -1.10
CA VAL A 51 4.67 -9.96 0.35
C VAL A 51 5.64 -9.02 1.06
N THR A 52 6.93 -9.11 0.75
CA THR A 52 7.96 -8.25 1.36
C THR A 52 7.68 -6.77 1.10
N ASN A 53 7.37 -6.40 -0.15
CA ASN A 53 7.13 -5.02 -0.53
C ASN A 53 5.80 -4.48 0.02
N SER A 54 4.81 -5.34 0.28
CA SER A 54 3.57 -4.92 0.97
C SER A 54 3.81 -4.53 2.43
N LYS A 55 4.87 -5.05 3.06
CA LYS A 55 5.27 -4.80 4.45
C LYS A 55 6.33 -3.70 4.62
N LEU A 56 6.74 -3.03 3.53
CA LEU A 56 7.64 -1.88 3.61
C LEU A 56 6.93 -0.66 4.22
N SER A 57 7.72 0.26 4.75
CA SER A 57 7.19 1.57 5.18
C SER A 57 6.54 2.32 4.02
N LYS A 58 5.52 3.11 4.32
CA LYS A 58 4.81 3.94 3.33
C LYS A 58 5.71 4.92 2.56
N ASP A 59 6.83 5.30 3.14
CA ASP A 59 7.79 6.24 2.55
C ASP A 59 8.86 5.52 1.70
N ASP A 60 8.83 4.19 1.63
CA ASP A 60 9.73 3.39 0.81
C ASP A 60 9.29 3.43 -0.66
N GLY A 61 10.25 3.65 -1.56
CA GLY A 61 9.98 3.73 -3.01
C GLY A 61 9.46 2.42 -3.62
N ASP A 62 9.76 1.29 -2.99
CA ASP A 62 9.36 -0.06 -3.43
C ASP A 62 8.07 -0.54 -2.75
N LYS A 63 7.45 0.29 -1.90
CA LYS A 63 6.19 -0.03 -1.22
C LYS A 63 5.08 -0.39 -2.18
N ILE A 64 4.43 -1.52 -1.92
CA ILE A 64 3.17 -1.92 -2.56
C ILE A 64 2.00 -1.60 -1.64
N PHE A 65 1.06 -0.80 -2.14
CA PHE A 65 -0.21 -0.53 -1.47
C PHE A 65 -1.25 -1.52 -1.97
N VAL A 66 -1.89 -2.20 -1.06
CA VAL A 66 -2.88 -3.25 -1.37
C VAL A 66 -4.27 -2.67 -1.21
N LEU A 67 -5.05 -2.73 -2.26
CA LEU A 67 -6.47 -2.41 -2.25
C LEU A 67 -7.25 -3.73 -2.25
N ASN A 68 -7.69 -4.13 -1.07
CA ASN A 68 -8.42 -5.38 -0.86
C ASN A 68 -9.92 -5.22 -1.13
N GLU A 69 -10.57 -6.36 -1.37
CA GLU A 69 -12.03 -6.48 -1.36
C GLU A 69 -12.77 -5.50 -2.28
N VAL A 70 -12.21 -5.33 -3.46
CA VAL A 70 -12.87 -4.53 -4.49
C VAL A 70 -14.17 -5.24 -4.91
N GLN A 71 -15.27 -4.51 -4.83
CA GLN A 71 -16.61 -5.01 -5.17
C GLN A 71 -17.21 -4.21 -6.32
N GLU A 72 -18.25 -4.75 -6.92
CA GLU A 72 -19.01 -4.08 -7.98
C GLU A 72 -18.13 -3.46 -9.08
N ILE A 73 -17.23 -4.25 -9.62
CA ILE A 73 -16.40 -3.78 -10.74
C ILE A 73 -17.25 -3.69 -11.98
N THR A 74 -17.26 -2.50 -12.58
CA THR A 74 -17.96 -2.22 -13.83
C THR A 74 -16.98 -1.67 -14.86
N ASP A 75 -17.20 -2.02 -16.12
CA ASP A 75 -16.47 -1.45 -17.23
C ASP A 75 -16.81 0.05 -17.38
N ALA A 76 -15.81 0.88 -17.29
CA ALA A 76 -15.89 2.33 -17.48
C ALA A 76 -14.99 2.78 -18.65
N SER A 77 -14.61 1.86 -19.52
CA SER A 77 -13.71 2.10 -20.65
C SER A 77 -14.28 3.13 -21.62
N GLU A 78 -13.38 3.92 -22.19
CA GLU A 78 -13.74 4.83 -23.28
C GLU A 78 -14.11 4.01 -24.53
N ALA A 79 -15.14 4.43 -25.25
CA ALA A 79 -15.46 3.83 -26.53
C ALA A 79 -14.34 4.08 -27.55
N ASN A 80 -14.13 3.12 -28.45
CA ASN A 80 -13.22 3.29 -29.58
C ASN A 80 -13.65 4.48 -30.45
N LYS A 81 -12.70 5.29 -30.86
CA LYS A 81 -12.96 6.35 -31.84
C LYS A 81 -12.92 5.77 -33.24
N GLU A 82 -14.04 5.81 -33.92
CA GLU A 82 -14.20 5.33 -35.28
C GLU A 82 -14.21 6.51 -36.26
N GLY A 83 -13.55 6.36 -37.37
CA GLY A 83 -13.64 7.26 -38.54
C GLY A 83 -14.39 6.57 -39.69
N SER A 84 -15.22 7.35 -40.40
CA SER A 84 -15.82 6.86 -41.63
C SER A 84 -14.86 7.08 -42.78
N LEU A 85 -14.50 6.00 -43.46
CA LEU A 85 -13.78 6.09 -44.74
C LEU A 85 -14.79 6.23 -45.89
N ASN A 86 -14.32 6.71 -47.04
CA ASN A 86 -15.11 6.72 -48.25
C ASN A 86 -15.65 5.32 -48.54
N LEU A 87 -16.90 5.20 -48.97
CA LEU A 87 -17.64 3.97 -49.19
C LEU A 87 -18.29 3.32 -47.96
N GLY A 88 -18.41 4.06 -46.84
CA GLY A 88 -19.14 3.60 -45.65
C GLY A 88 -18.39 2.60 -44.74
N PHE A 89 -17.12 2.34 -45.01
CA PHE A 89 -16.29 1.56 -44.11
C PHE A 89 -15.92 2.37 -42.86
N LYS A 90 -16.07 1.75 -41.73
CA LYS A 90 -15.60 2.27 -40.46
C LYS A 90 -14.20 1.76 -40.17
N ALA A 91 -13.31 2.65 -39.75
CA ALA A 91 -12.00 2.27 -39.26
C ALA A 91 -11.83 2.78 -37.83
N THR A 92 -11.29 1.95 -36.96
CA THR A 92 -10.90 2.39 -35.61
C THR A 92 -9.69 3.30 -35.72
N LEU A 93 -9.86 4.58 -35.41
CA LEU A 93 -8.80 5.57 -35.42
C LEU A 93 -8.00 5.59 -34.12
N GLN A 94 -8.64 5.24 -33.02
CA GLN A 94 -8.04 5.17 -31.71
C GLN A 94 -8.79 4.17 -30.87
N GLU A 95 -8.07 3.27 -30.22
CA GLU A 95 -8.65 2.39 -29.21
C GLU A 95 -9.05 3.20 -27.98
N GLY A 96 -10.19 2.86 -27.42
CA GLY A 96 -10.64 3.40 -26.14
C GLY A 96 -9.71 2.96 -25.02
N ARG A 97 -9.53 3.83 -24.04
CA ARG A 97 -8.72 3.50 -22.86
C ARG A 97 -9.51 2.60 -21.94
N PRO A 98 -8.93 1.46 -21.53
CA PRO A 98 -9.54 0.62 -20.52
C PRO A 98 -9.66 1.37 -19.19
N ALA A 99 -10.82 1.29 -18.60
CA ALA A 99 -11.08 1.85 -17.28
C ALA A 99 -12.09 0.99 -16.53
N TYR A 100 -11.94 0.95 -15.22
CA TYR A 100 -12.84 0.24 -14.31
C TYR A 100 -13.37 1.18 -13.25
N SER A 101 -14.65 1.11 -12.98
CA SER A 101 -15.24 1.67 -11.78
C SER A 101 -15.49 0.54 -10.79
N PHE A 102 -15.14 0.76 -9.53
CA PHE A 102 -15.28 -0.22 -8.47
C PHE A 102 -15.68 0.43 -7.17
N LYS A 103 -16.25 -0.35 -6.28
CA LYS A 103 -16.67 0.09 -4.96
C LYS A 103 -16.02 -0.75 -3.88
N PHE A 104 -15.86 -0.17 -2.70
CA PHE A 104 -15.48 -0.88 -1.49
C PHE A 104 -15.94 -0.11 -0.26
N PHE A 105 -16.03 -0.81 0.88
CA PHE A 105 -16.43 -0.18 2.12
C PHE A 105 -15.26 0.53 2.77
N GLY A 106 -15.50 1.74 3.27
CA GLY A 106 -14.47 2.51 3.96
C GLY A 106 -15.00 3.83 4.50
N GLY A 107 -14.45 4.25 5.63
CA GLY A 107 -14.79 5.51 6.28
C GLY A 107 -14.14 6.73 5.62
N ALA A 108 -14.49 7.91 6.14
CA ALA A 108 -13.97 9.20 5.65
C ALA A 108 -12.45 9.30 5.73
N ASP A 109 -11.82 8.73 6.75
CA ASP A 109 -10.37 8.76 6.92
C ASP A 109 -9.66 7.87 5.88
N MET A 110 -10.23 6.71 5.58
CA MET A 110 -9.74 5.85 4.49
C MET A 110 -9.84 6.58 3.15
N LEU A 111 -10.97 7.21 2.86
CA LEU A 111 -11.13 8.02 1.64
C LEU A 111 -10.09 9.15 1.57
N LYS A 112 -9.84 9.87 2.68
CA LYS A 112 -8.84 10.92 2.75
C LYS A 112 -7.44 10.40 2.36
N ARG A 113 -7.05 9.22 2.85
CA ARG A 113 -5.78 8.58 2.51
C ARG A 113 -5.72 8.14 1.06
N LEU A 114 -6.77 7.49 0.56
CA LEU A 114 -6.84 7.04 -0.84
C LEU A 114 -6.80 8.20 -1.83
N ARG A 115 -7.36 9.36 -1.47
CA ARG A 115 -7.30 10.56 -2.29
C ARG A 115 -5.89 11.09 -2.53
N THR A 116 -4.91 10.66 -1.78
CA THR A 116 -3.50 10.99 -2.05
C THR A 116 -3.02 10.40 -3.38
N PHE A 117 -3.62 9.30 -3.83
CA PHE A 117 -3.34 8.70 -5.15
C PHE A 117 -4.04 9.39 -6.31
N ASN A 118 -5.03 10.27 -6.04
CA ASN A 118 -5.79 10.92 -7.09
C ASN A 118 -4.87 11.70 -8.05
N ASN A 119 -5.05 11.43 -9.35
CA ASN A 119 -4.28 12.03 -10.45
C ASN A 119 -2.77 11.69 -10.47
N GLN A 120 -2.28 10.86 -9.58
CA GLN A 120 -0.91 10.37 -9.69
C GLN A 120 -0.82 9.31 -10.79
N THR A 121 0.31 9.30 -11.50
CA THR A 121 0.63 8.19 -12.40
C THR A 121 1.27 7.09 -11.58
N ILE A 122 0.62 5.94 -11.56
CA ILE A 122 0.99 4.78 -10.76
C ILE A 122 1.16 3.55 -11.66
N ARG A 123 1.67 2.49 -11.07
CA ARG A 123 1.62 1.13 -11.63
C ARG A 123 0.62 0.30 -10.86
N VAL A 124 -0.14 -0.54 -11.55
CA VAL A 124 -1.14 -1.42 -10.94
C VAL A 124 -0.97 -2.83 -11.46
N LEU A 125 -0.86 -3.79 -10.55
CA LEU A 125 -1.09 -5.20 -10.85
C LEU A 125 -2.53 -5.53 -10.46
N GLU A 126 -3.21 -6.27 -11.33
CA GLU A 126 -4.57 -6.75 -11.11
C GLU A 126 -4.50 -8.23 -10.69
N TYR A 127 -5.05 -8.55 -9.54
CA TYR A 127 -5.24 -9.95 -9.14
C TYR A 127 -6.70 -10.32 -9.37
N ASP A 128 -6.92 -11.40 -10.11
CA ASP A 128 -8.26 -11.83 -10.46
C ASP A 128 -8.77 -13.02 -9.62
N ALA A 129 -10.05 -13.28 -9.72
CA ALA A 129 -10.71 -14.38 -9.02
C ALA A 129 -10.23 -15.77 -9.43
N ASN A 130 -9.46 -15.89 -10.50
CA ASN A 130 -8.89 -17.15 -10.99
C ASN A 130 -7.48 -17.41 -10.40
N GLY A 131 -6.99 -16.55 -9.51
CA GLY A 131 -5.65 -16.70 -8.93
C GLY A 131 -4.52 -16.23 -9.84
N VAL A 132 -4.80 -15.30 -10.75
CA VAL A 132 -3.84 -14.78 -11.72
C VAL A 132 -3.54 -13.31 -11.44
N VAL A 133 -2.25 -12.99 -11.44
CA VAL A 133 -1.78 -11.59 -11.38
C VAL A 133 -1.51 -11.11 -12.80
N TRP A 134 -2.17 -10.01 -13.17
CA TRP A 134 -2.06 -9.37 -14.47
C TRP A 134 -1.23 -8.09 -14.40
N GLY A 135 -0.44 -7.89 -15.44
CA GLY A 135 0.39 -6.70 -15.60
C GLY A 135 0.98 -6.66 -17.01
N THR A 136 2.15 -6.07 -17.15
CA THR A 136 2.90 -6.03 -18.42
C THR A 136 4.35 -6.43 -18.20
N LYS A 137 5.06 -6.67 -19.27
CA LYS A 137 6.46 -7.09 -19.28
C LYS A 137 7.38 -6.00 -19.83
N SER A 138 8.54 -5.83 -19.22
CA SER A 138 9.61 -4.96 -19.73
C SER A 138 10.95 -5.69 -19.61
N GLY A 139 11.45 -6.21 -20.72
CA GLY A 139 12.62 -7.08 -20.72
C GLY A 139 12.32 -8.36 -19.92
N THR A 140 13.13 -8.63 -18.89
CA THR A 140 12.95 -9.76 -17.96
C THR A 140 12.05 -9.40 -16.78
N ASN A 141 11.45 -8.23 -16.75
CA ASN A 141 10.79 -7.69 -15.58
C ASN A 141 9.28 -7.61 -15.75
N PHE A 142 8.55 -8.15 -14.78
CA PHE A 142 7.10 -8.01 -14.68
C PHE A 142 6.77 -6.71 -13.96
N LYS A 143 5.95 -5.88 -14.51
CA LYS A 143 5.51 -4.62 -13.92
C LYS A 143 4.01 -4.45 -14.12
N GLY A 144 3.39 -3.66 -13.25
CA GLY A 144 1.99 -3.30 -13.40
C GLY A 144 1.73 -2.44 -14.62
N PHE A 145 0.47 -2.35 -15.02
CA PHE A 145 0.00 -1.42 -16.03
C PHE A 145 0.16 0.02 -15.57
N GLN A 146 0.52 0.90 -16.48
CA GLN A 146 0.54 2.34 -16.17
C GLN A 146 -0.90 2.86 -16.08
N ALA A 147 -1.24 3.45 -14.94
CA ALA A 147 -2.62 3.82 -14.65
C ALA A 147 -2.73 5.12 -13.85
N LYS A 148 -3.95 5.63 -13.76
CA LYS A 148 -4.38 6.65 -12.81
C LYS A 148 -5.53 6.13 -11.98
N LEU A 149 -5.50 6.45 -10.69
CA LEU A 149 -6.60 6.21 -9.78
C LEU A 149 -7.31 7.51 -9.43
N PHE A 150 -8.60 7.40 -9.23
CA PHE A 150 -9.41 8.50 -8.74
C PHE A 150 -10.46 7.96 -7.76
N PHE A 151 -10.44 8.45 -6.52
CA PHE A 151 -11.34 8.04 -5.46
C PHE A 151 -12.31 9.14 -5.10
N THR A 152 -13.59 8.77 -5.03
CA THR A 152 -14.71 9.63 -4.63
C THR A 152 -15.64 8.84 -3.72
N GLY A 153 -16.65 9.50 -3.19
CA GLY A 153 -17.71 8.84 -2.41
C GLY A 153 -17.74 9.31 -0.97
N ASN A 154 -18.25 8.48 -0.10
CA ASN A 154 -18.61 8.76 1.28
C ASN A 154 -19.72 9.83 1.37
N LYS A 155 -20.83 9.57 0.68
CA LYS A 155 -22.04 10.40 0.78
C LYS A 155 -22.75 10.12 2.10
N LEU A 156 -23.31 11.16 2.70
CA LEU A 156 -24.22 10.98 3.82
C LEU A 156 -25.43 10.18 3.35
N ALA A 157 -25.84 9.18 4.13
CA ALA A 157 -27.07 8.46 3.90
C ALA A 157 -28.25 9.41 3.98
N THR A 158 -29.08 9.40 2.94
CA THR A 158 -30.35 10.07 2.95
C THR A 158 -31.44 9.00 2.91
N GLY A 159 -32.09 8.79 4.02
CA GLY A 159 -33.31 8.04 4.38
C GLY A 159 -33.84 6.90 3.52
N GLN A 160 -33.51 6.77 2.25
CA GLN A 160 -34.01 5.72 1.35
C GLN A 160 -32.91 5.03 0.50
N ASN A 161 -31.70 5.58 0.43
CA ASN A 161 -30.58 4.97 -0.29
C ASN A 161 -29.37 4.92 0.63
N VAL A 162 -29.22 3.80 1.30
CA VAL A 162 -28.15 3.55 2.25
C VAL A 162 -26.92 3.04 1.51
N GLU A 163 -26.16 3.92 0.88
CA GLU A 163 -24.77 3.64 0.48
C GLU A 163 -23.83 4.28 1.49
N GLU A 164 -24.02 3.97 2.77
CA GLU A 164 -23.14 4.45 3.85
C GLU A 164 -21.77 3.80 3.75
N GLY A 165 -20.73 4.62 3.88
CA GLY A 165 -19.37 4.12 3.93
C GLY A 165 -18.84 3.55 2.61
N VAL A 166 -19.52 3.78 1.48
CA VAL A 166 -19.06 3.32 0.18
C VAL A 166 -18.11 4.33 -0.44
N ILE A 167 -16.92 3.86 -0.76
CA ILE A 167 -15.92 4.59 -1.54
C ILE A 167 -15.99 4.06 -2.97
N THR A 168 -16.09 4.97 -3.94
CA THR A 168 -16.01 4.64 -5.36
C THR A 168 -14.62 4.97 -5.87
N GLY A 169 -13.98 4.01 -6.50
CA GLY A 169 -12.72 4.18 -7.20
C GLY A 169 -12.91 4.07 -8.71
N THR A 170 -12.10 4.80 -9.44
CA THR A 170 -11.95 4.64 -10.89
C THR A 170 -10.49 4.41 -11.20
N LEU A 171 -10.19 3.31 -11.89
CA LEU A 171 -8.88 2.97 -12.42
C LEU A 171 -8.90 3.18 -13.91
N SER A 172 -8.05 4.05 -14.43
CA SER A 172 -7.91 4.30 -15.86
C SER A 172 -6.52 3.90 -16.33
N ILE A 173 -6.45 2.95 -17.26
CA ILE A 173 -5.18 2.51 -17.86
C ILE A 173 -4.70 3.57 -18.84
N LEU A 174 -3.46 4.00 -18.73
CA LEU A 174 -2.92 5.06 -19.57
C LEU A 174 -2.31 4.55 -20.88
N SER A 175 -1.78 3.34 -20.87
CA SER A 175 -1.12 2.71 -22.00
C SER A 175 -1.97 1.57 -22.54
N THR A 176 -2.66 1.79 -23.66
CA THR A 176 -3.43 0.76 -24.36
C THR A 176 -2.53 -0.35 -24.87
N SER A 177 -1.32 -0.03 -25.32
CA SER A 177 -0.36 -1.05 -25.79
C SER A 177 0.18 -1.95 -24.67
N GLU A 178 0.36 -1.45 -23.46
CA GLU A 178 0.72 -2.31 -22.32
C GLU A 178 -0.43 -3.27 -21.99
N TYR A 179 -1.66 -2.81 -22.15
CA TYR A 179 -2.85 -3.55 -21.74
C TYR A 179 -3.34 -4.55 -22.78
N PHE A 180 -3.34 -4.20 -24.07
CA PHE A 180 -3.86 -5.03 -25.17
C PHE A 180 -2.76 -5.77 -25.95
N ASP A 181 -1.62 -5.09 -26.25
CA ASP A 181 -0.59 -5.68 -27.09
C ASP A 181 0.46 -6.47 -26.31
N ASN A 182 0.72 -6.04 -25.05
CA ASN A 182 1.76 -6.62 -24.21
C ASN A 182 1.25 -6.99 -22.81
N PRO A 183 0.06 -7.59 -22.66
CA PRO A 183 -0.34 -8.10 -21.37
C PRO A 183 0.58 -9.24 -20.97
N TYR A 184 0.87 -9.33 -19.69
CA TYR A 184 1.58 -10.46 -19.13
C TYR A 184 0.89 -10.87 -17.84
N TRP A 185 0.88 -12.16 -17.58
CA TRP A 185 0.20 -12.72 -16.43
C TRP A 185 1.02 -13.79 -15.74
N MET A 186 0.74 -14.02 -14.47
CA MET A 186 1.40 -15.02 -13.67
C MET A 186 0.39 -15.66 -12.71
N GLU A 187 0.29 -16.98 -12.75
CA GLU A 187 -0.45 -17.74 -11.73
C GLU A 187 0.37 -17.78 -10.46
N ILE A 188 -0.25 -17.47 -9.32
CA ILE A 188 0.46 -17.50 -8.04
C ILE A 188 0.67 -18.92 -7.47
N GLY A 189 0.14 -19.94 -8.14
CA GLY A 189 0.30 -21.33 -7.73
C GLY A 189 -0.30 -21.62 -6.36
N ASP A 190 0.48 -22.25 -5.50
CA ASP A 190 0.07 -22.59 -4.12
C ASP A 190 0.25 -21.41 -3.15
N ASN A 191 0.73 -20.25 -3.62
CA ASN A 191 0.92 -19.07 -2.78
C ASN A 191 -0.44 -18.44 -2.42
N ASN A 192 -0.53 -17.91 -1.19
CA ASN A 192 -1.75 -17.30 -0.71
C ASN A 192 -1.72 -15.77 -0.87
N ILE A 193 -2.55 -15.21 -1.75
CA ILE A 193 -2.62 -13.76 -1.96
C ILE A 193 -3.03 -12.98 -0.71
N GLU A 194 -3.63 -13.64 0.27
CA GLU A 194 -3.97 -13.01 1.55
C GLU A 194 -2.75 -12.65 2.39
N ASP A 195 -1.57 -13.18 2.06
CA ASP A 195 -0.30 -12.78 2.70
C ASP A 195 0.19 -11.41 2.20
N VAL A 196 -0.35 -10.95 1.06
CA VAL A 196 -0.11 -9.60 0.53
C VAL A 196 -1.17 -8.66 1.10
N VAL A 197 -0.85 -8.02 2.22
CA VAL A 197 -1.80 -7.28 3.06
C VAL A 197 -1.50 -5.79 3.15
N PRO A 198 -2.53 -4.94 3.35
CA PRO A 198 -2.33 -3.53 3.67
C PRO A 198 -1.79 -3.38 5.09
N LEU A 199 -0.87 -2.45 5.31
CA LEU A 199 -0.46 -2.07 6.66
C LEU A 199 -1.46 -1.09 7.28
N VAL A 200 -1.63 -1.23 8.60
CA VAL A 200 -2.40 -0.30 9.42
C VAL A 200 -1.44 0.67 10.09
N ASP A 201 -1.63 1.97 9.88
CA ASP A 201 -0.82 3.00 10.52
C ASP A 201 -1.22 3.16 11.99
N ALA A 202 -0.25 3.10 12.90
CA ALA A 202 -0.41 3.48 14.29
C ALA A 202 0.46 4.69 14.64
N GLN A 203 -0.06 5.57 15.46
CA GLN A 203 0.61 6.81 15.87
C GLN A 203 1.01 6.75 17.33
N LEU A 204 2.29 7.07 17.58
CA LEU A 204 2.76 7.36 18.91
C LEU A 204 2.35 8.78 19.33
N ALA A 205 1.80 8.92 20.52
CA ALA A 205 1.51 10.21 21.11
C ALA A 205 2.18 10.32 22.49
N LEU A 206 2.94 11.40 22.70
CA LEU A 206 3.57 11.66 24.00
C LEU A 206 2.49 11.96 25.03
N VAL A 207 2.45 11.15 26.09
CA VAL A 207 1.50 11.28 27.20
C VAL A 207 2.13 12.05 28.36
N SER A 208 3.36 11.72 28.72
CA SER A 208 4.08 12.39 29.78
C SER A 208 5.59 12.34 29.58
N ASN A 209 6.26 13.31 30.19
CA ASN A 209 7.70 13.43 30.22
C ASN A 209 8.15 13.68 31.68
N THR A 210 9.03 12.83 32.18
CA THR A 210 9.62 13.01 33.51
C THR A 210 11.13 12.81 33.36
N SER A 211 11.88 13.90 33.34
CA SER A 211 13.32 13.88 33.05
C SER A 211 13.62 13.19 31.72
N ASN A 212 14.46 12.16 31.73
CA ASN A 212 14.83 11.37 30.56
C ASN A 212 13.90 10.17 30.30
N VAL A 213 12.76 10.08 30.99
CA VAL A 213 11.77 9.01 30.82
C VAL A 213 10.51 9.57 30.18
N LEU A 214 10.21 9.13 28.97
CA LEU A 214 9.06 9.57 28.18
C LEU A 214 8.06 8.42 28.03
N ARG A 215 6.79 8.73 28.14
CA ARG A 215 5.70 7.77 28.03
C ARG A 215 4.84 8.10 26.82
N TYR A 216 4.58 7.10 26.01
CA TYR A 216 3.80 7.22 24.78
C TYR A 216 2.61 6.26 24.81
N SER A 217 1.47 6.73 24.31
CA SER A 217 0.37 5.87 23.87
C SER A 217 0.56 5.53 22.40
N LEU A 218 0.05 4.37 21.99
CA LEU A 218 0.07 3.93 20.59
C LEU A 218 -1.36 3.67 20.14
N LYS A 219 -1.83 4.44 19.19
CA LYS A 219 -3.21 4.41 18.71
C LYS A 219 -3.24 4.20 17.21
N ILE A 220 -4.25 3.51 16.69
CA ILE A 220 -4.46 3.40 15.25
C ILE A 220 -4.77 4.77 14.68
N ALA A 221 -4.01 5.18 13.66
CA ALA A 221 -4.13 6.48 13.03
C ALA A 221 -5.44 6.58 12.24
N GLY A 222 -6.16 7.69 12.43
CA GLY A 222 -7.37 8.02 11.65
C GLY A 222 -8.65 7.35 12.14
N SER A 223 -8.65 6.74 13.30
CA SER A 223 -9.87 6.27 13.95
C SER A 223 -10.53 7.42 14.70
N ASN A 224 -11.73 7.83 14.23
CA ASN A 224 -12.63 8.71 14.98
C ASN A 224 -13.52 7.92 15.94
N LEU A 225 -13.17 6.67 16.23
CA LEU A 225 -13.93 5.84 17.15
C LEU A 225 -13.83 6.43 18.55
N MET A 226 -14.95 6.49 19.26
CA MET A 226 -15.01 6.96 20.64
C MET A 226 -14.19 6.06 21.58
N GLU A 227 -13.86 4.85 21.15
CA GLU A 227 -12.90 3.95 21.76
C GLU A 227 -11.72 3.79 20.80
N GLU A 228 -10.68 4.57 21.04
CA GLU A 228 -9.41 4.44 20.31
C GLU A 228 -8.77 3.11 20.73
N TYR A 229 -8.59 2.21 19.74
CA TYR A 229 -7.92 0.94 19.98
C TYR A 229 -6.48 1.18 20.45
N ASN A 230 -6.17 0.76 21.65
CA ASN A 230 -4.83 0.84 22.22
C ASN A 230 -4.03 -0.40 21.82
N VAL A 231 -3.23 -0.29 20.79
CA VAL A 231 -2.38 -1.38 20.26
C VAL A 231 -1.45 -1.96 21.34
N LEU A 232 -1.05 -1.15 22.33
CA LEU A 232 -0.14 -1.59 23.39
C LEU A 232 -0.79 -2.55 24.39
N GLU A 233 -2.11 -2.61 24.48
CA GLU A 233 -2.77 -3.57 25.35
C GLU A 233 -2.57 -5.01 24.88
N ASP A 234 -2.55 -5.22 23.56
CA ASP A 234 -2.39 -6.54 22.97
C ASP A 234 -0.93 -6.87 22.64
N TYR A 235 -0.14 -5.89 22.17
CA TYR A 235 1.19 -6.12 21.60
C TYR A 235 2.30 -5.29 22.29
N GLY A 236 2.03 -4.73 23.44
CA GLY A 236 2.97 -3.80 24.09
C GLY A 236 4.30 -4.42 24.51
N THR A 237 4.30 -5.69 24.88
CA THR A 237 5.51 -6.43 25.29
C THR A 237 6.40 -6.72 24.07
N GLU A 238 5.81 -7.18 22.98
CA GLU A 238 6.47 -7.53 21.73
C GLU A 238 7.07 -6.27 21.10
N ILE A 239 6.27 -5.19 21.02
CA ILE A 239 6.72 -3.88 20.50
C ILE A 239 7.86 -3.31 21.35
N ALA A 240 7.77 -3.41 22.69
CA ALA A 240 8.80 -2.87 23.59
C ALA A 240 10.11 -3.68 23.57
N ALA A 241 10.07 -4.93 23.13
CA ALA A 241 11.26 -5.77 22.96
C ALA A 241 12.09 -5.37 21.72
N GLU A 242 11.48 -4.65 20.79
CA GLU A 242 12.12 -4.28 19.53
C GLU A 242 12.98 -3.02 19.63
N THR A 243 13.85 -2.84 18.64
CA THR A 243 14.84 -1.75 18.63
C THR A 243 14.22 -0.44 18.16
N PHE A 244 14.13 0.52 19.06
CA PHE A 244 13.82 1.92 18.76
C PHE A 244 15.10 2.74 18.58
N THR A 245 15.04 3.74 17.71
CA THR A 245 16.11 4.73 17.59
C THR A 245 15.57 6.13 17.84
N ALA A 246 16.44 7.04 18.25
CA ALA A 246 16.05 8.42 18.46
C ALA A 246 17.11 9.39 17.96
N SER A 247 16.66 10.58 17.63
CA SER A 247 17.52 11.69 17.23
C SER A 247 16.99 13.03 17.76
N SER A 248 17.87 14.02 17.86
CA SER A 248 17.53 15.36 18.33
C SER A 248 18.09 16.43 17.41
N GLY A 249 17.53 17.65 17.48
CA GLY A 249 17.99 18.78 16.68
C GLY A 249 17.23 20.07 16.97
N ALA A 250 17.78 21.19 16.53
CA ALA A 250 17.17 22.52 16.69
C ALA A 250 15.92 22.72 15.81
N THR A 251 15.75 21.88 14.79
CA THR A 251 14.59 21.88 13.87
C THR A 251 13.97 20.51 13.84
N THR A 252 12.82 20.37 13.19
CA THR A 252 12.17 19.07 12.96
C THR A 252 13.01 18.11 12.09
N ALA A 253 13.98 18.64 11.32
CA ALA A 253 15.00 17.86 10.62
C ALA A 253 16.11 17.47 11.59
N VAL A 254 15.81 16.56 12.51
CA VAL A 254 16.72 16.07 13.55
C VAL A 254 17.83 15.20 12.94
N GLY A 255 19.06 15.35 13.42
CA GLY A 255 20.21 14.63 12.85
C GLY A 255 21.18 14.08 13.89
N THR A 256 21.14 14.53 15.14
CA THR A 256 22.04 14.05 16.20
C THR A 256 21.40 12.83 16.87
N SER A 257 22.10 11.69 16.84
CA SER A 257 21.64 10.47 17.53
C SER A 257 21.47 10.72 19.04
N LEU A 258 20.35 10.27 19.57
CA LEU A 258 20.03 10.32 21.00
C LEU A 258 19.91 8.87 21.53
N ALA A 259 20.81 8.51 22.43
CA ALA A 259 20.88 7.15 22.94
C ALA A 259 19.63 6.80 23.78
N ILE A 260 19.03 5.65 23.50
CA ILE A 260 17.98 5.02 24.30
C ILE A 260 18.61 3.97 25.19
N THR A 261 18.30 4.02 26.49
CA THR A 261 18.80 3.05 27.46
C THR A 261 17.86 1.85 27.58
N SER A 262 16.57 2.08 27.55
CA SER A 262 15.57 1.02 27.58
C SER A 262 14.25 1.45 26.97
N VAL A 263 13.50 0.47 26.45
CA VAL A 263 12.10 0.58 26.10
C VAL A 263 11.35 -0.49 26.88
N ALA A 264 10.22 -0.14 27.47
CA ALA A 264 9.43 -1.06 28.26
C ALA A 264 7.93 -0.78 28.07
N TYR A 265 7.11 -1.80 28.20
CA TYR A 265 5.66 -1.66 28.27
C TYR A 265 5.21 -1.64 29.74
N THR A 266 4.42 -0.66 30.12
CA THR A 266 3.89 -0.52 31.47
C THR A 266 2.54 0.19 31.48
N ALA A 267 1.53 -0.46 32.01
CA ALA A 267 0.18 0.12 32.22
C ALA A 267 -0.42 0.78 30.96
N GLY A 268 -0.38 0.09 29.83
CA GLY A 268 -0.93 0.57 28.56
C GLY A 268 -0.08 1.63 27.85
N LEU A 269 1.14 1.87 28.32
CA LEU A 269 2.04 2.88 27.77
C LEU A 269 3.41 2.27 27.40
N LEU A 270 3.98 2.77 26.33
CA LEU A 270 5.36 2.53 25.94
C LEU A 270 6.26 3.53 26.69
N VAL A 271 7.13 3.03 27.55
CA VAL A 271 8.03 3.83 28.37
C VAL A 271 9.42 3.78 27.75
N VAL A 272 9.88 4.91 27.23
CA VAL A 272 11.19 5.06 26.62
C VAL A 272 12.10 5.83 27.56
N THR A 273 13.20 5.21 27.99
CA THR A 273 14.22 5.84 28.82
C THR A 273 15.43 6.17 27.96
N TYR A 274 15.75 7.44 27.91
CA TYR A 274 16.95 7.93 27.22
C TYR A 274 18.16 7.90 28.16
N ASP A 275 19.36 7.85 27.59
CA ASP A 275 20.58 8.10 28.38
C ASP A 275 20.50 9.47 29.03
N SER A 276 20.70 9.54 30.33
CA SER A 276 20.48 10.75 31.12
C SER A 276 21.42 11.90 30.72
N SER A 277 22.68 11.57 30.40
CA SER A 277 23.66 12.57 29.97
C SER A 277 23.38 13.09 28.58
N ALA A 278 23.06 12.18 27.63
CA ALA A 278 22.69 12.53 26.27
C ALA A 278 21.39 13.35 26.22
N TYR A 279 20.37 12.96 27.00
CA TYR A 279 19.12 13.71 27.09
C TYR A 279 19.31 15.11 27.69
N THR A 280 20.11 15.22 28.77
CA THR A 280 20.41 16.52 29.42
C THR A 280 21.15 17.45 28.46
N ALA A 281 22.03 16.92 27.61
CA ALA A 281 22.78 17.70 26.64
C ALA A 281 21.91 18.29 25.50
N VAL A 282 20.71 17.72 25.26
CA VAL A 282 19.75 18.33 24.32
C VAL A 282 19.22 19.62 24.91
N THR A 283 19.38 20.73 24.20
CA THR A 283 18.88 22.05 24.64
C THR A 283 17.36 22.06 24.76
N GLY A 284 16.80 22.69 25.79
CA GLY A 284 15.35 22.90 25.92
C GLY A 284 14.80 23.64 24.69
N GLY A 285 13.61 23.26 24.24
CA GLY A 285 13.01 23.78 23.02
C GLY A 285 13.47 23.07 21.73
N HIS A 286 14.51 22.21 21.78
CA HIS A 286 14.88 21.37 20.64
C HIS A 286 13.90 20.21 20.45
N TYR A 287 13.87 19.70 19.22
CA TYR A 287 13.03 18.56 18.84
C TYR A 287 13.72 17.24 19.16
N ILE A 288 12.92 16.27 19.59
CA ILE A 288 13.31 14.87 19.74
C ILE A 288 12.38 14.05 18.85
N LYS A 289 12.96 13.24 17.99
CA LYS A 289 12.25 12.31 17.12
C LYS A 289 12.51 10.88 17.59
N LEU A 290 11.46 10.15 17.94
CA LEU A 290 11.50 8.72 18.19
C LEU A 290 11.12 7.98 16.90
N ILE A 291 11.95 7.06 16.49
CA ILE A 291 11.80 6.25 15.30
C ILE A 291 11.54 4.82 15.75
N PRO A 292 10.35 4.28 15.50
CA PRO A 292 9.99 2.91 15.85
C PRO A 292 10.65 1.89 14.94
N PRO A 293 10.58 0.58 15.27
CA PRO A 293 10.99 -0.51 14.41
C PRO A 293 10.16 -0.51 13.10
N THR A 294 10.76 -1.06 12.04
CA THR A 294 10.09 -1.17 10.73
C THR A 294 8.98 -2.24 10.77
N PRO A 295 7.99 -2.18 9.86
CA PRO A 295 6.93 -3.19 9.79
C PRO A 295 7.47 -4.62 9.65
N ALA A 296 8.56 -4.83 8.93
CA ALA A 296 9.17 -6.15 8.78
C ALA A 296 9.75 -6.70 10.11
N VAL A 297 10.29 -5.82 10.96
CA VAL A 297 10.78 -6.19 12.30
C VAL A 297 9.61 -6.53 13.21
N LEU A 298 8.54 -5.73 13.17
CA LEU A 298 7.32 -5.99 13.94
C LEU A 298 6.66 -7.30 13.53
N ASP A 299 6.58 -7.59 12.23
CA ASP A 299 6.02 -8.83 11.71
C ASP A 299 6.82 -10.07 12.18
N ALA A 300 8.14 -9.95 12.28
CA ALA A 300 9.00 -11.01 12.84
C ALA A 300 8.79 -11.22 14.34
N ALA A 301 8.22 -10.25 15.05
CA ALA A 301 7.84 -10.30 16.46
C ALA A 301 6.34 -10.60 16.66
N ASP A 302 5.69 -11.19 15.66
CA ASP A 302 4.26 -11.53 15.67
C ASP A 302 3.29 -10.33 15.76
N VAL A 303 3.79 -9.09 15.55
CA VAL A 303 2.99 -7.85 15.44
C VAL A 303 2.73 -7.58 13.97
N VAL A 304 1.78 -8.34 13.42
CA VAL A 304 1.55 -8.37 11.97
C VAL A 304 0.77 -7.16 11.46
N ASN A 305 1.09 -6.74 10.23
CA ASN A 305 0.35 -5.72 9.48
C ASN A 305 0.31 -4.33 10.11
N LEU A 306 1.26 -3.98 10.97
CA LEU A 306 1.35 -2.71 11.66
C LEU A 306 2.52 -1.86 11.15
N GLU A 307 2.27 -0.58 10.86
CA GLU A 307 3.30 0.44 10.70
C GLU A 307 3.17 1.47 11.82
N ILE A 308 4.16 1.55 12.70
CA ILE A 308 4.22 2.58 13.73
C ILE A 308 4.89 3.82 13.14
N LEU A 309 4.18 4.94 13.16
CA LEU A 309 4.69 6.19 12.60
C LEU A 309 5.65 6.87 13.58
N PRO A 310 6.77 7.44 13.07
CA PRO A 310 7.68 8.21 13.89
C PRO A 310 6.98 9.41 14.56
N VAL A 311 7.32 9.69 15.80
CA VAL A 311 6.81 10.86 16.54
C VAL A 311 7.92 11.86 16.78
N THR A 312 7.58 13.14 16.60
CA THR A 312 8.47 14.26 16.94
C THR A 312 7.80 15.14 17.98
N HIS A 313 8.51 15.46 19.04
CA HIS A 313 8.03 16.36 20.09
C HIS A 313 9.14 17.34 20.51
N VAL A 314 8.75 18.40 21.19
CA VAL A 314 9.69 19.41 21.71
C VAL A 314 10.11 18.99 23.10
N LYS A 315 11.43 19.00 23.37
CA LYS A 315 11.95 18.83 24.73
C LYS A 315 11.53 20.04 25.59
N PRO A 316 10.89 19.86 26.75
CA PRO A 316 10.61 20.94 27.67
C PRO A 316 11.87 21.71 28.03
N ALA A 317 11.69 22.99 28.37
CA ALA A 317 12.77 23.87 28.76
C ALA A 317 13.36 23.50 30.15
#